data_33959d11dfc05f2344d08674f2e95c72
#
_entry.id   33959d11dfc05f2344d08674f2e95c72
#
_cell.length_a   1.000
_cell.length_b   1.000
_cell.length_c   1.000
_cell.angle_alpha   90.00
_cell.angle_beta   90.00
_cell.angle_gamma   90.00
#
_symmetry.space_group_name_H-M   'P 1'
#
loop_
_entity.id
_entity.type
_entity.pdbx_description
1 polymer ?
#
loop_
_entity_poly.entity_id
_entity_poly.type
_entity_poly.pdbx_seq_one_letter_code
_entity_poly.pdbx_strand_id
1 'polypeptide(L)'
;MSDIVAEPLTDLRRRAKEAVAIADGQALPTWQRVLHSLQAFSGTQLTGLPPKINRAVEKHFVAVNRVLGKYEPEKEEDYERMSETDLQEILDVVKDLATKITPAK
;
A
#
# COMPACT_ATOMS: atom_id res chain seq x y z
N MET A 1 3.15 15.78 -26.59
CA MET A 1 3.03 15.45 -26.06
C MET A 1 2.85 15.11 -25.39
N SER A 2 2.77 14.87 -25.09
CA SER A 2 2.56 14.37 -24.49
C SER A 2 2.60 14.18 -23.62
N ASP A 3 2.35 14.54 -23.17
CA ASP A 3 2.44 14.21 -22.30
C ASP A 3 2.38 13.39 -21.78
N ILE A 4 2.76 13.42 -21.55
CA ILE A 4 2.68 12.14 -21.11
C ILE A 4 2.63 11.98 -19.67
N VAL A 5 1.48 12.19 -19.20
CA VAL A 5 1.19 11.92 -17.83
C VAL A 5 0.82 10.45 -17.81
N ALA A 6 1.54 9.66 -17.03
CA ALA A 6 1.16 8.29 -16.83
C ALA A 6 -0.27 8.28 -16.31
N GLU A 7 -1.10 7.46 -16.88
CA GLU A 7 -2.47 7.37 -16.42
C GLU A 7 -2.47 6.96 -14.94
N PRO A 8 -3.41 7.49 -14.14
CA PRO A 8 -3.45 7.16 -12.71
C PRO A 8 -3.47 5.67 -12.42
N LEU A 9 -4.16 4.88 -13.24
CA LEU A 9 -4.21 3.45 -13.04
C LEU A 9 -2.85 2.80 -13.31
N THR A 10 -2.15 3.24 -14.34
CA THR A 10 -0.82 2.72 -14.65
C THR A 10 0.15 3.04 -13.49
N ASP A 11 0.09 4.26 -13.00
CA ASP A 11 0.92 4.67 -11.88
C ASP A 11 0.60 3.86 -10.62
N LEU A 12 -0.68 3.66 -10.35
CA LEU A 12 -1.11 2.89 -9.20
C LEU A 12 -0.63 1.44 -9.28
N ARG A 13 -0.71 0.83 -10.45
CA ARG A 13 -0.23 -0.53 -10.66
C ARG A 13 1.27 -0.65 -10.44
N ARG A 14 2.01 0.36 -10.89
CA ARG A 14 3.45 0.40 -10.66
C ARG A 14 3.76 0.49 -9.16
N ARG A 15 3.05 1.35 -8.45
CA ARG A 15 3.22 1.50 -7.00
C ARG A 15 2.85 0.21 -6.27
N ALA A 16 1.78 -0.46 -6.70
CA ALA A 16 1.36 -1.71 -6.10
C ALA A 16 2.42 -2.79 -6.29
N LYS A 17 3.02 -2.84 -7.47
CA LYS A 17 4.08 -3.81 -7.75
C LYS A 17 5.29 -3.57 -6.85
N GLU A 18 5.66 -2.30 -6.67
CA GLU A 18 6.75 -1.95 -5.77
C GLU A 18 6.42 -2.33 -4.33
N ALA A 19 5.18 -2.04 -3.91
CA ALA A 19 4.76 -2.33 -2.54
C ALA A 19 4.80 -3.84 -2.26
N VAL A 20 4.36 -4.66 -3.20
CA VAL A 20 4.38 -6.10 -3.03
C VAL A 20 5.82 -6.61 -2.96
N ALA A 21 6.69 -6.09 -3.82
CA ALA A 21 8.09 -6.49 -3.80
C ALA A 21 8.72 -6.19 -2.44
N ILE A 22 8.39 -5.04 -1.87
CA ILE A 22 8.86 -4.67 -0.53
C ILE A 22 8.26 -5.60 0.53
N ALA A 23 6.95 -5.83 0.45
CA ALA A 23 6.23 -6.64 1.43
C ALA A 23 6.74 -8.08 1.45
N ASP A 24 7.10 -8.62 0.30
CA ASP A 24 7.59 -9.99 0.19
C ASP A 24 9.10 -10.11 0.42
N GLY A 25 9.81 -8.99 0.51
CA GLY A 25 11.25 -9.00 0.71
C GLY A 25 11.63 -9.61 2.05
N GLN A 26 12.81 -10.20 2.11
CA GLN A 26 13.32 -10.83 3.32
C GLN A 26 14.46 -10.05 3.96
N ALA A 27 14.92 -8.99 3.30
CA ALA A 27 16.09 -8.25 3.77
C ALA A 27 15.79 -7.30 4.93
N LEU A 28 14.55 -6.89 5.08
CA LEU A 28 14.16 -5.91 6.09
C LEU A 28 13.26 -6.53 7.15
N PRO A 29 13.31 -6.01 8.39
CA PRO A 29 12.35 -6.41 9.42
C PRO A 29 10.92 -6.12 8.98
N THR A 30 9.97 -6.83 9.57
CA THR A 30 8.56 -6.69 9.21
C THR A 30 8.09 -5.25 9.30
N TRP A 31 8.45 -4.54 10.37
CA TRP A 31 7.97 -3.17 10.55
C TRP A 31 8.50 -2.24 9.45
N GLN A 32 9.73 -2.45 8.99
CA GLN A 32 10.26 -1.64 7.88
C GLN A 32 9.59 -1.99 6.57
N ARG A 33 9.26 -3.26 6.37
CA ARG A 33 8.53 -3.65 5.16
C ARG A 33 7.14 -3.01 5.13
N VAL A 34 6.47 -2.94 6.29
CA VAL A 34 5.19 -2.24 6.39
C VAL A 34 5.37 -0.77 6.02
N LEU A 35 6.32 -0.11 6.67
CA LEU A 35 6.54 1.32 6.45
C LEU A 35 6.82 1.62 4.99
N HIS A 36 7.77 0.90 4.39
CA HIS A 36 8.17 1.18 3.02
C HIS A 36 7.09 0.79 2.01
N SER A 37 6.34 -0.30 2.25
CA SER A 37 5.27 -0.67 1.35
C SER A 37 4.14 0.36 1.37
N LEU A 38 3.84 0.94 2.54
CA LEU A 38 2.85 2.03 2.62
C LEU A 38 3.36 3.28 1.92
N GLN A 39 4.65 3.58 2.06
CA GLN A 39 5.25 4.73 1.39
C GLN A 39 5.20 4.60 -0.12
N ALA A 40 5.20 3.37 -0.64
CA ALA A 40 5.10 3.16 -2.08
C ALA A 40 3.79 3.70 -2.64
N PHE A 41 2.75 3.80 -1.83
CA PHE A 41 1.47 4.38 -2.25
C PHE A 41 1.36 5.87 -1.95
N SER A 42 2.37 6.46 -1.36
CA SER A 42 2.37 7.88 -1.05
C SER A 42 2.28 8.69 -2.34
N GLY A 43 1.42 9.68 -2.37
CA GLY A 43 1.24 10.49 -3.57
C GLY A 43 0.38 9.86 -4.64
N THR A 44 -0.32 8.75 -4.32
CA THR A 44 -1.22 8.10 -5.27
C THR A 44 -2.33 9.07 -5.67
N GLN A 45 -2.53 9.20 -6.98
CA GLN A 45 -3.61 10.00 -7.51
C GLN A 45 -4.86 9.15 -7.59
N LEU A 46 -5.91 9.58 -6.92
CA LEU A 46 -7.17 8.82 -6.87
C LEU A 46 -8.17 9.26 -7.95
N THR A 47 -7.98 10.45 -8.49
CA THR A 47 -8.86 10.97 -9.55
C THR A 47 -8.57 10.23 -10.85
N GLY A 48 -9.62 9.84 -11.53
CA GLY A 48 -9.47 9.19 -12.84
C GLY A 48 -9.37 7.68 -12.79
N LEU A 49 -9.49 7.09 -11.60
CA LEU A 49 -9.47 5.64 -11.47
C LEU A 49 -10.85 5.05 -11.76
N PRO A 50 -10.91 3.83 -12.34
CA PRO A 50 -12.20 3.14 -12.48
C PRO A 50 -12.87 2.96 -11.11
N PRO A 51 -14.21 2.98 -11.05
CA PRO A 51 -14.90 2.88 -9.76
C PRO A 51 -14.53 1.67 -8.93
N LYS A 52 -14.33 0.50 -9.54
CA LYS A 52 -13.96 -0.70 -8.80
C LYS A 52 -12.59 -0.56 -8.16
N ILE A 53 -11.66 0.03 -8.90
CA ILE A 53 -10.30 0.24 -8.41
C ILE A 53 -10.31 1.27 -7.28
N ASN A 54 -11.04 2.36 -7.48
CA ASN A 54 -11.15 3.40 -6.47
C ASN A 54 -11.70 2.84 -5.17
N ARG A 55 -12.71 1.98 -5.27
CA ARG A 55 -13.31 1.34 -4.11
C ARG A 55 -12.31 0.43 -3.39
N ALA A 56 -11.50 -0.30 -4.17
CA ALA A 56 -10.48 -1.17 -3.60
C ALA A 56 -9.43 -0.35 -2.84
N VAL A 57 -9.03 0.79 -3.41
CA VAL A 57 -8.06 1.68 -2.76
C VAL A 57 -8.64 2.25 -1.46
N GLU A 58 -9.91 2.65 -1.48
CA GLU A 58 -10.55 3.16 -0.28
C GLU A 58 -10.58 2.11 0.83
N LYS A 59 -10.93 0.86 0.49
CA LYS A 59 -10.95 -0.22 1.47
C LYS A 59 -9.56 -0.48 2.05
N HIS A 60 -8.54 -0.39 1.20
CA HIS A 60 -7.16 -0.54 1.64
C HIS A 60 -6.82 0.51 2.69
N PHE A 61 -7.09 1.79 2.40
CA PHE A 61 -6.76 2.85 3.35
C PHE A 61 -7.55 2.73 4.65
N VAL A 62 -8.83 2.34 4.56
CA VAL A 62 -9.64 2.14 5.76
C VAL A 62 -9.05 1.01 6.61
N ALA A 63 -8.69 -0.09 5.99
CA ALA A 63 -8.13 -1.23 6.72
C ALA A 63 -6.80 -0.89 7.36
N VAL A 64 -5.92 -0.20 6.63
CA VAL A 64 -4.63 0.21 7.16
C VAL A 64 -4.81 1.19 8.31
N ASN A 65 -5.67 2.18 8.15
CA ASN A 65 -5.89 3.17 9.18
C ASN A 65 -6.53 2.57 10.43
N ARG A 66 -7.32 1.51 10.28
CA ARG A 66 -7.88 0.83 11.44
C ARG A 66 -6.78 0.23 12.32
N VAL A 67 -5.78 -0.37 11.69
CA VAL A 67 -4.66 -0.93 12.42
C VAL A 67 -3.79 0.17 13.00
N LEU A 68 -3.43 1.16 12.17
CA LEU A 68 -2.58 2.25 12.62
C LEU A 68 -3.23 3.07 13.73
N GLY A 69 -4.56 3.17 13.73
CA GLY A 69 -5.28 3.90 14.75
C GLY A 69 -5.07 3.37 16.16
N LYS A 70 -4.70 2.10 16.29
CA LYS A 70 -4.38 1.52 17.60
C LYS A 70 -3.08 2.08 18.17
N TYR A 71 -2.18 2.52 17.32
CA TYR A 71 -0.84 2.93 17.72
C TYR A 71 -0.57 4.41 17.50
N GLU A 72 -1.27 5.03 16.55
CA GLU A 72 -1.10 6.43 16.17
C GLU A 72 0.37 6.78 15.94
N PRO A 73 1.05 6.06 15.02
CA PRO A 73 2.49 6.28 14.82
C PRO A 73 2.76 7.66 14.23
N GLU A 74 3.74 8.36 14.81
CA GLU A 74 4.15 9.66 14.34
C GLU A 74 5.54 9.62 13.70
N LYS A 75 6.34 8.63 14.08
CA LYS A 75 7.71 8.48 13.59
C LYS A 75 7.88 7.08 13.03
N GLU A 76 8.94 6.90 12.23
CA GLU A 76 9.21 5.58 11.67
C GLU A 76 9.42 4.53 12.75
N GLU A 77 10.13 4.88 13.82
CA GLU A 77 10.39 3.92 14.89
C GLU A 77 9.14 3.51 15.64
N ASP A 78 8.05 4.24 15.52
CA ASP A 78 6.80 3.85 16.16
C ASP A 78 6.24 2.56 15.55
N TYR A 79 6.57 2.30 14.29
CA TYR A 79 6.16 1.07 13.63
C TYR A 79 6.82 -0.15 14.25
N GLU A 80 8.03 0.02 14.80
CA GLU A 80 8.74 -1.07 15.45
C GLU A 80 8.02 -1.59 16.68
N ARG A 81 7.20 -0.74 17.30
CA ARG A 81 6.46 -1.11 18.51
C ARG A 81 5.20 -1.91 18.21
N MET A 82 4.77 -1.94 16.97
CA MET A 82 3.54 -2.62 16.60
C MET A 82 3.72 -4.12 16.69
N SER A 83 2.65 -4.83 17.07
CA SER A 83 2.73 -6.27 17.16
C SER A 83 2.97 -6.90 15.81
N GLU A 84 3.62 -8.05 15.79
CA GLU A 84 3.88 -8.77 14.55
C GLU A 84 2.57 -9.10 13.84
N THR A 85 1.54 -9.47 14.59
CA THR A 85 0.23 -9.78 14.02
C THR A 85 -0.35 -8.58 13.28
N ASP A 86 -0.30 -7.39 13.89
CA ASP A 86 -0.84 -6.19 13.26
C ASP A 86 0.00 -5.77 12.05
N LEU A 87 1.33 -5.89 12.15
CA LEU A 87 2.20 -5.59 11.02
C LEU A 87 1.88 -6.52 9.85
N GLN A 88 1.72 -7.81 10.14
CA GLN A 88 1.41 -8.78 9.09
C GLN A 88 0.05 -8.49 8.46
N GLU A 89 -0.91 -8.05 9.27
CA GLU A 89 -2.22 -7.69 8.74
C GLU A 89 -2.11 -6.57 7.70
N ILE A 90 -1.27 -5.57 7.97
CA ILE A 90 -1.08 -4.49 7.01
C ILE A 90 -0.43 -5.00 5.74
N LEU A 91 0.58 -5.86 5.86
CA LEU A 91 1.21 -6.44 4.66
C LEU A 91 0.20 -7.23 3.84
N ASP A 92 -0.68 -7.97 4.50
CA ASP A 92 -1.73 -8.72 3.80
C ASP A 92 -2.69 -7.79 3.07
N VAL A 93 -3.04 -6.66 3.69
CA VAL A 93 -3.90 -5.65 3.06
C VAL A 93 -3.22 -5.08 1.82
N VAL A 94 -1.92 -4.79 1.92
CA VAL A 94 -1.15 -4.27 0.78
C VAL A 94 -1.19 -5.27 -0.38
N LYS A 95 -0.94 -6.53 -0.09
CA LYS A 95 -0.93 -7.57 -1.14
C LYS A 95 -2.32 -7.78 -1.74
N ASP A 96 -3.36 -7.70 -0.91
CA ASP A 96 -4.73 -7.84 -1.38
C ASP A 96 -5.10 -6.73 -2.35
N LEU A 97 -4.72 -5.49 -2.01
CA LEU A 97 -4.96 -4.37 -2.92
C LEU A 97 -4.27 -4.60 -4.25
N ALA A 98 -3.00 -5.00 -4.21
CA ALA A 98 -2.24 -5.24 -5.43
C ALA A 98 -2.93 -6.29 -6.31
N THR A 99 -3.47 -7.34 -5.70
CA THR A 99 -4.17 -8.39 -6.42
C THR A 99 -5.40 -7.81 -7.14
N LYS A 100 -6.10 -6.89 -6.50
CA LYS A 100 -7.35 -6.33 -7.06
C LYS A 100 -7.10 -5.35 -8.18
N ILE A 101 -5.95 -4.67 -8.19
CA ILE A 101 -5.68 -3.64 -9.20
C ILE A 101 -4.76 -4.13 -10.31
N THR A 102 -4.12 -5.29 -10.15
CA THR A 102 -3.28 -5.88 -11.18
C THR A 102 -4.17 -6.69 -12.11
N PRO A 103 -4.01 -6.53 -13.44
CA PRO A 103 -4.88 -7.26 -14.36
C PRO A 103 -4.70 -8.76 -14.20
N ALA A 104 -5.81 -9.46 -14.21
CA ALA A 104 -5.79 -10.91 -14.24
C ALA A 104 -5.34 -11.35 -15.62
N LYS A 105 -4.67 -12.46 -15.66
CA LYS A 105 -4.24 -13.01 -16.94
C LYS A 105 -5.11 -14.13 -17.39
#